data_05450606fc3e473f038bbe296d37aa23
#
_entry.id   05450606fc3e473f038bbe296d37aa23
#
_cell.length_a   1.000
_cell.length_b   1.000
_cell.length_c   1.000
_cell.angle_alpha   90.00
_cell.angle_beta   90.00
_cell.angle_gamma   90.00
#
_symmetry.space_group_name_H-M   'P 1'
#
loop_
_entity.id
_entity.type
_entity.pdbx_description
1 polymer ?
#
loop_
_entity_poly.entity_id
_entity_poly.type
_entity_poly.pdbx_seq_one_letter_code
_entity_poly.pdbx_strand_id
1 'polypeptide(L)'
;MGNYVFSTKVLLDAIKEDNVNEDSNHDMGGDIIPALVEKQQAYVYDFSNNYVPGETERDKGYWRDVGTIDAFYEAHMDLVSVYPIFNLYNERWPIRCGRESLAPAKFVNGGIAQESIVGAGSIISQATVRNSVISTNVRVDEGALVEGAVLLLSLIHISEPTRRYA
;
A
#
# COMPACT_ATOMS: atom_id res chain seq x y z
N MET A 1 0.88 -1.67 -15.46
CA MET A 1 1.73 -0.95 -14.50
C MET A 1 2.15 0.38 -15.13
N GLY A 2 1.94 1.49 -14.43
CA GLY A 2 2.33 2.82 -14.88
C GLY A 2 3.69 3.29 -14.34
N ASN A 3 4.66 2.38 -14.26
CA ASN A 3 6.00 2.69 -13.74
C ASN A 3 6.97 2.84 -14.92
N TYR A 4 7.63 3.99 -15.00
CA TYR A 4 8.50 4.33 -16.12
C TYR A 4 9.88 4.74 -15.61
N VAL A 5 10.93 4.34 -16.34
CA VAL A 5 12.30 4.77 -16.10
C VAL A 5 12.81 5.45 -17.37
N PHE A 6 13.27 6.68 -17.24
CA PHE A 6 13.76 7.49 -18.35
C PHE A 6 15.21 7.91 -18.17
N SER A 7 15.93 8.08 -19.28
CA SER A 7 17.05 9.01 -19.24
C SER A 7 16.52 10.45 -19.17
N THR A 8 17.14 11.29 -18.36
CA THR A 8 16.68 12.66 -18.13
C THR A 8 16.49 13.45 -19.44
N LYS A 9 17.41 13.26 -20.41
CA LYS A 9 17.32 13.95 -21.69
C LYS A 9 16.07 13.56 -22.46
N VAL A 10 15.81 12.25 -22.61
CA VAL A 10 14.63 11.77 -23.36
C VAL A 10 13.33 12.25 -22.70
N LEU A 11 13.24 12.22 -21.38
CA LEU A 11 12.07 12.72 -20.66
C LEU A 11 11.84 14.22 -20.91
N LEU A 12 12.89 15.03 -20.75
CA LEU A 12 12.78 16.47 -20.94
C LEU A 12 12.41 16.86 -22.39
N ASP A 13 12.98 16.17 -23.37
CA ASP A 13 12.68 16.41 -24.76
C ASP A 13 11.22 16.00 -25.08
N ALA A 14 10.77 14.84 -24.59
CA ALA A 14 9.40 14.39 -24.77
C ALA A 14 8.37 15.33 -24.13
N ILE A 15 8.61 15.79 -22.89
CA ILE A 15 7.72 16.75 -22.21
C ILE A 15 7.66 18.09 -22.97
N LYS A 16 8.79 18.60 -23.50
CA LYS A 16 8.81 19.84 -24.27
C LYS A 16 8.02 19.73 -25.57
N GLU A 17 8.15 18.60 -26.26
CA GLU A 17 7.39 18.36 -27.50
C GLU A 17 5.90 18.25 -27.20
N ASP A 18 5.53 17.50 -26.14
CA ASP A 18 4.14 17.34 -25.73
C ASP A 18 3.50 18.66 -25.29
N ASN A 19 4.27 19.51 -24.60
CA ASN A 19 3.78 20.80 -24.09
C ASN A 19 3.33 21.80 -25.19
N VAL A 20 3.82 21.64 -26.41
CA VAL A 20 3.42 22.49 -27.55
C VAL A 20 2.37 21.83 -28.44
N ASN A 21 1.96 20.62 -28.13
CA ASN A 21 0.92 19.89 -28.84
C ASN A 21 -0.46 20.20 -28.22
N GLU A 22 -1.25 21.00 -28.96
CA GLU A 22 -2.59 21.43 -28.52
C GLU A 22 -3.61 20.27 -28.48
N ASP A 23 -3.35 19.14 -29.14
CA ASP A 23 -4.21 17.96 -29.18
C ASP A 23 -3.89 16.97 -28.04
N SER A 24 -2.84 17.22 -27.25
CA SER A 24 -2.43 16.35 -26.14
C SER A 24 -3.20 16.65 -24.86
N ASN A 25 -3.55 15.59 -24.11
CA ASN A 25 -4.05 15.72 -22.75
C ASN A 25 -2.92 15.84 -21.71
N HIS A 26 -1.66 15.83 -22.16
CA HIS A 26 -0.47 15.84 -21.32
C HIS A 26 -0.39 14.65 -20.36
N ASP A 27 -0.95 13.51 -20.79
CA ASP A 27 -0.92 12.27 -20.01
C ASP A 27 0.31 11.43 -20.35
N MET A 28 1.00 10.95 -19.30
CA MET A 28 2.22 10.17 -19.48
C MET A 28 1.96 8.87 -20.25
N GLY A 29 0.88 8.17 -19.93
CA GLY A 29 0.52 6.88 -20.50
C GLY A 29 -0.22 7.00 -21.84
N GLY A 30 -1.05 8.05 -22.00
CA GLY A 30 -1.90 8.26 -23.16
C GLY A 30 -1.23 9.01 -24.30
N ASP A 31 -0.32 9.92 -24.01
CA ASP A 31 0.29 10.82 -25.00
C ASP A 31 1.81 10.62 -25.09
N ILE A 32 2.55 10.78 -24.00
CA ILE A 32 4.02 10.80 -24.03
C ILE A 32 4.62 9.44 -24.37
N ILE A 33 4.15 8.35 -23.71
CA ILE A 33 4.68 7.00 -23.97
C ILE A 33 4.36 6.53 -25.39
N PRO A 34 3.13 6.68 -25.93
CA PRO A 34 2.83 6.36 -27.32
C PRO A 34 3.75 7.10 -28.31
N ALA A 35 3.96 8.40 -28.12
CA ALA A 35 4.86 9.18 -28.97
C ALA A 35 6.32 8.66 -28.94
N LEU A 36 6.80 8.20 -27.77
CA LEU A 36 8.12 7.57 -27.64
C LEU A 36 8.18 6.19 -28.28
N VAL A 37 7.08 5.42 -28.24
CA VAL A 37 6.99 4.12 -28.94
C VAL A 37 7.08 4.31 -30.46
N GLU A 38 6.37 5.28 -31.02
CA GLU A 38 6.45 5.61 -32.45
C GLU A 38 7.88 6.00 -32.89
N LYS A 39 8.62 6.67 -32.00
CA LYS A 39 10.04 7.03 -32.21
C LYS A 39 11.01 5.86 -31.93
N GLN A 40 10.52 4.69 -31.57
CA GLN A 40 11.34 3.53 -31.18
C GLN A 40 12.30 3.82 -30.00
N GLN A 41 11.88 4.68 -29.08
CA GLN A 41 12.64 5.08 -27.89
C GLN A 41 12.09 4.48 -26.58
N ALA A 42 11.08 3.64 -26.67
CA ALA A 42 10.48 2.96 -25.54
C ALA A 42 10.75 1.45 -25.59
N TYR A 43 11.04 0.86 -24.42
CA TYR A 43 11.30 -0.56 -24.26
C TYR A 43 10.42 -1.12 -23.14
N VAL A 44 9.97 -2.36 -23.29
CA VAL A 44 9.21 -3.07 -22.26
C VAL A 44 10.18 -3.76 -21.30
N TYR A 45 10.00 -3.50 -20.02
CA TYR A 45 10.59 -4.32 -18.97
C TYR A 45 9.59 -5.41 -18.57
N ASP A 46 9.94 -6.67 -18.83
CA ASP A 46 9.10 -7.81 -18.47
C ASP A 46 9.23 -8.11 -16.97
N PHE A 47 8.22 -7.67 -16.22
CA PHE A 47 8.16 -7.83 -14.77
C PHE A 47 8.07 -9.31 -14.32
N SER A 48 7.64 -10.23 -15.19
CA SER A 48 7.58 -11.67 -14.88
C SER A 48 8.97 -12.28 -14.67
N ASN A 49 10.01 -11.65 -15.23
CA ASN A 49 11.40 -12.05 -15.07
C ASN A 49 12.08 -11.42 -13.84
N ASN A 50 11.34 -10.63 -13.07
CA ASN A 50 11.89 -9.98 -11.89
C ASN A 50 12.14 -11.01 -10.78
N TYR A 51 13.23 -10.81 -10.05
CA TYR A 51 13.57 -11.59 -8.87
C TYR A 51 13.70 -10.69 -7.65
N VAL A 52 12.94 -10.99 -6.61
CA VAL A 52 13.02 -10.31 -5.33
C VAL A 52 13.70 -11.22 -4.30
N PRO A 53 14.85 -10.82 -3.72
CA PRO A 53 15.49 -11.63 -2.70
C PRO A 53 14.51 -12.01 -1.58
N GLY A 54 14.39 -13.31 -1.30
CA GLY A 54 13.46 -13.81 -0.28
C GLY A 54 12.03 -14.01 -0.72
N GLU A 55 11.72 -13.77 -2.01
CA GLU A 55 10.40 -14.13 -2.54
C GLU A 55 10.18 -15.65 -2.52
N THR A 56 8.93 -16.05 -2.48
CA THR A 56 8.45 -17.42 -2.60
C THR A 56 7.62 -17.57 -3.86
N GLU A 57 7.30 -18.81 -4.25
CA GLU A 57 6.43 -19.05 -5.41
C GLU A 57 5.04 -18.38 -5.28
N ARG A 58 4.64 -18.02 -4.06
CA ARG A 58 3.35 -17.34 -3.81
C ARG A 58 3.38 -15.86 -4.17
N ASP A 59 4.43 -15.16 -3.81
CA ASP A 59 4.57 -13.73 -4.00
C ASP A 59 5.44 -13.36 -5.21
N LYS A 60 5.88 -14.35 -5.99
CA LYS A 60 6.63 -14.15 -7.22
C LYS A 60 5.83 -13.30 -8.20
N GLY A 61 6.45 -12.21 -8.66
CA GLY A 61 5.80 -11.29 -9.59
C GLY A 61 4.57 -10.58 -9.01
N TYR A 62 4.44 -10.51 -7.67
CA TYR A 62 3.31 -9.83 -7.04
C TYR A 62 3.21 -8.39 -7.47
N TRP A 63 2.06 -8.05 -7.99
CA TRP A 63 1.64 -6.69 -8.29
C TRP A 63 0.13 -6.57 -8.10
N ARG A 64 -0.32 -5.50 -7.48
CA ARG A 64 -1.74 -5.25 -7.28
C ARG A 64 -2.03 -3.77 -7.51
N ASP A 65 -3.05 -3.50 -8.32
CA ASP A 65 -3.60 -2.16 -8.44
C ASP A 65 -4.46 -1.82 -7.22
N VAL A 66 -4.28 -0.62 -6.68
CA VAL A 66 -5.04 -0.10 -5.53
C VAL A 66 -5.70 1.24 -5.87
N GLY A 67 -6.01 1.46 -7.14
CA GLY A 67 -6.59 2.70 -7.66
C GLY A 67 -8.05 2.95 -7.25
N THR A 68 -8.73 1.97 -6.66
CA THR A 68 -10.08 2.14 -6.11
C THR A 68 -10.10 1.88 -4.61
N ILE A 69 -11.09 2.43 -3.90
CA ILE A 69 -11.25 2.22 -2.45
C ILE A 69 -11.40 0.72 -2.14
N ASP A 70 -12.17 -0.01 -2.94
CA ASP A 70 -12.37 -1.44 -2.76
C ASP A 70 -11.07 -2.22 -2.97
N ALA A 71 -10.33 -1.96 -4.04
CA ALA A 71 -9.05 -2.60 -4.30
C ALA A 71 -8.01 -2.30 -3.21
N PHE A 72 -7.99 -1.07 -2.70
CA PHE A 72 -7.15 -0.67 -1.57
C PHE A 72 -7.53 -1.44 -0.29
N TYR A 73 -8.82 -1.51 0.02
CA TYR A 73 -9.33 -2.26 1.17
C TYR A 73 -9.01 -3.75 1.07
N GLU A 74 -9.29 -4.38 -0.06
CA GLU A 74 -9.01 -5.80 -0.30
C GLU A 74 -7.52 -6.13 -0.20
N ALA A 75 -6.64 -5.23 -0.67
CA ALA A 75 -5.20 -5.40 -0.52
C ALA A 75 -4.77 -5.44 0.95
N HIS A 76 -5.38 -4.61 1.81
CA HIS A 76 -5.12 -4.63 3.24
C HIS A 76 -5.70 -5.87 3.92
N MET A 77 -6.89 -6.32 3.51
CA MET A 77 -7.50 -7.52 4.06
C MET A 77 -6.74 -8.80 3.66
N ASP A 78 -6.13 -8.83 2.50
CA ASP A 78 -5.21 -9.91 2.14
C ASP A 78 -4.03 -10.01 3.13
N LEU A 79 -3.45 -8.88 3.53
CA LEU A 79 -2.32 -8.85 4.46
C LEU A 79 -2.65 -9.42 5.86
N VAL A 80 -3.90 -9.33 6.32
CA VAL A 80 -4.32 -9.90 7.62
C VAL A 80 -4.77 -11.36 7.52
N SER A 81 -4.85 -11.91 6.33
CA SER A 81 -5.15 -13.33 6.13
C SER A 81 -4.04 -14.22 6.71
N VAL A 82 -4.38 -15.45 7.07
CA VAL A 82 -3.41 -16.43 7.62
C VAL A 82 -2.29 -16.73 6.62
N TYR A 83 -2.60 -16.70 5.33
CA TYR A 83 -1.66 -16.95 4.25
C TYR A 83 -1.75 -15.85 3.18
N PRO A 84 -1.25 -14.65 3.46
CA PRO A 84 -1.29 -13.55 2.50
C PRO A 84 -0.49 -13.90 1.24
N ILE A 85 -0.90 -13.35 0.10
CA ILE A 85 -0.15 -13.51 -1.14
C ILE A 85 1.20 -12.79 -1.00
N PHE A 86 1.17 -11.55 -0.53
CA PHE A 86 2.37 -10.73 -0.34
C PHE A 86 3.01 -10.95 1.04
N ASN A 87 4.32 -11.25 1.05
CA ASN A 87 5.07 -11.40 2.30
C ASN A 87 5.58 -10.04 2.81
N LEU A 88 4.82 -9.42 3.71
CA LEU A 88 5.22 -8.17 4.37
C LEU A 88 6.47 -8.30 5.26
N TYR A 89 6.80 -9.52 5.70
CA TYR A 89 7.90 -9.84 6.63
C TYR A 89 9.15 -10.35 5.93
N ASN A 90 9.35 -10.03 4.65
CA ASN A 90 10.56 -10.41 3.93
C ASN A 90 11.78 -9.61 4.42
N GLU A 91 12.61 -10.21 5.25
CA GLU A 91 13.82 -9.60 5.80
C GLU A 91 14.94 -9.43 4.77
N ARG A 92 14.95 -10.22 3.69
CA ARG A 92 16.00 -10.13 2.65
C ARG A 92 15.81 -8.94 1.72
N TRP A 93 14.56 -8.47 1.62
CA TRP A 93 14.21 -7.26 0.86
C TRP A 93 13.15 -6.46 1.62
N PRO A 94 13.53 -5.85 2.76
CA PRO A 94 12.57 -5.16 3.60
C PRO A 94 12.04 -3.90 2.91
N ILE A 95 10.76 -3.61 3.12
CA ILE A 95 10.16 -2.35 2.71
C ILE A 95 10.80 -1.23 3.54
N ARG A 96 11.50 -0.33 2.86
CA ARG A 96 12.16 0.82 3.49
C ARG A 96 11.24 2.03 3.40
N CYS A 97 10.71 2.44 4.53
CA CYS A 97 9.93 3.68 4.68
C CYS A 97 10.56 4.54 5.79
N GLY A 98 10.16 5.81 5.86
CA GLY A 98 10.53 6.67 6.97
C GLY A 98 10.00 6.06 8.28
N ARG A 99 10.89 5.49 9.10
CA ARG A 99 10.53 4.89 10.37
C ARG A 99 10.57 5.96 11.45
N GLU A 100 9.42 6.29 12.01
CA GLU A 100 9.39 6.92 13.33
C GLU A 100 9.80 5.87 14.37
N SER A 101 10.66 6.28 15.31
CA SER A 101 11.04 5.43 16.45
C SER A 101 9.90 5.44 17.46
N LEU A 102 8.94 4.55 17.28
CA LEU A 102 7.77 4.42 18.13
C LEU A 102 7.91 3.26 19.11
N ALA A 103 7.24 3.38 20.26
CA ALA A 103 7.13 2.26 21.21
C ALA A 103 6.35 1.09 20.58
N PRO A 104 6.55 -0.16 21.05
CA PRO A 104 5.73 -1.28 20.61
C PRO A 104 4.23 -1.04 20.83
N ALA A 105 3.39 -1.72 20.06
CA ALA A 105 1.95 -1.72 20.30
C ALA A 105 1.64 -2.32 21.69
N LYS A 106 0.64 -1.74 22.40
CA LYS A 106 0.31 -2.09 23.78
C LYS A 106 -1.14 -2.54 23.89
N PHE A 107 -1.34 -3.69 24.54
CA PHE A 107 -2.65 -4.28 24.85
C PHE A 107 -2.84 -4.28 26.36
N VAL A 108 -3.90 -3.64 26.86
CA VAL A 108 -4.13 -3.48 28.32
C VAL A 108 -5.61 -3.65 28.65
N ASN A 109 -5.88 -3.91 29.93
CA ASN A 109 -7.24 -4.08 30.47
C ASN A 109 -8.11 -5.07 29.66
N GLY A 110 -7.52 -6.17 29.18
CA GLY A 110 -8.24 -7.13 28.36
C GLY A 110 -8.46 -6.70 26.90
N GLY A 111 -7.68 -5.73 26.41
CA GLY A 111 -7.64 -5.38 25.00
C GLY A 111 -7.15 -6.54 24.13
N ILE A 112 -7.85 -6.83 23.03
CA ILE A 112 -7.62 -8.00 22.17
C ILE A 112 -7.50 -7.57 20.72
N ALA A 113 -6.55 -8.16 19.99
CA ALA A 113 -6.51 -8.13 18.52
C ALA A 113 -6.45 -9.58 18.00
N GLN A 114 -7.31 -9.91 17.05
CA GLN A 114 -7.38 -11.21 16.38
C GLN A 114 -7.33 -11.01 14.88
N GLU A 115 -6.52 -11.84 14.18
CA GLU A 115 -6.39 -11.78 12.72
C GLU A 115 -6.22 -10.35 12.22
N SER A 116 -5.30 -9.61 12.86
CA SER A 116 -5.15 -8.18 12.63
C SER A 116 -3.67 -7.78 12.63
N ILE A 117 -3.35 -6.70 11.91
CA ILE A 117 -2.04 -6.05 11.97
C ILE A 117 -2.18 -4.79 12.82
N VAL A 118 -1.29 -4.63 13.82
CA VAL A 118 -1.30 -3.47 14.71
C VAL A 118 0.05 -2.78 14.67
N GLY A 119 0.05 -1.52 14.20
CA GLY A 119 1.25 -0.70 14.07
C GLY A 119 1.83 -0.25 15.40
N ALA A 120 3.13 0.07 15.40
CA ALA A 120 3.83 0.56 16.57
C ALA A 120 3.21 1.84 17.15
N GLY A 121 3.35 2.06 18.46
CA GLY A 121 2.76 3.20 19.15
C GLY A 121 1.27 3.08 19.45
N SER A 122 0.58 2.07 18.90
CA SER A 122 -0.85 1.91 19.11
C SER A 122 -1.17 1.30 20.48
N ILE A 123 -2.32 1.68 21.05
CA ILE A 123 -2.80 1.19 22.33
C ILE A 123 -4.23 0.68 22.17
N ILE A 124 -4.45 -0.58 22.54
CA ILE A 124 -5.78 -1.19 22.58
C ILE A 124 -6.10 -1.47 24.05
N SER A 125 -7.07 -0.74 24.62
CA SER A 125 -7.44 -0.77 26.02
C SER A 125 -8.90 -1.17 26.17
N GLN A 126 -9.15 -2.32 26.78
CA GLN A 126 -10.52 -2.85 27.04
C GLN A 126 -11.41 -2.82 25.79
N ALA A 127 -10.83 -3.13 24.62
CA ALA A 127 -11.45 -3.07 23.30
C ALA A 127 -11.14 -4.33 22.51
N THR A 128 -11.90 -4.57 21.45
CA THR A 128 -11.70 -5.71 20.55
C THR A 128 -11.43 -5.23 19.13
N VAL A 129 -10.37 -5.75 18.55
CA VAL A 129 -10.00 -5.54 17.12
C VAL A 129 -10.00 -6.89 16.42
N ARG A 130 -10.69 -7.00 15.28
CA ARG A 130 -10.77 -8.23 14.49
C ARG A 130 -10.63 -7.93 13.00
N ASN A 131 -9.95 -8.82 12.28
CA ASN A 131 -9.80 -8.74 10.81
C ASN A 131 -9.50 -7.32 10.34
N SER A 132 -8.54 -6.63 10.97
CA SER A 132 -8.34 -5.20 10.75
C SER A 132 -6.88 -4.84 10.64
N VAL A 133 -6.61 -3.76 9.91
CA VAL A 133 -5.29 -3.14 9.85
C VAL A 133 -5.33 -1.84 10.65
N ILE A 134 -4.55 -1.79 11.72
CA ILE A 134 -4.38 -0.62 12.59
C ILE A 134 -3.00 -0.03 12.32
N SER A 135 -2.95 1.20 11.84
CA SER A 135 -1.71 1.92 11.57
C SER A 135 -1.00 2.32 12.86
N THR A 136 0.06 3.10 12.76
CA THR A 136 0.84 3.56 13.90
C THR A 136 0.09 4.62 14.73
N ASN A 137 0.36 4.67 16.04
CA ASN A 137 -0.19 5.68 16.96
C ASN A 137 -1.73 5.75 17.04
N VAL A 138 -2.41 4.64 16.75
CA VAL A 138 -3.87 4.55 16.90
C VAL A 138 -4.22 4.15 18.33
N ARG A 139 -5.24 4.78 18.91
CA ARG A 139 -5.77 4.43 20.20
C ARG A 139 -7.21 3.91 20.08
N VAL A 140 -7.43 2.70 20.60
CA VAL A 140 -8.76 2.06 20.67
C VAL A 140 -9.09 1.86 22.13
N ASP A 141 -10.12 2.57 22.61
CA ASP A 141 -10.48 2.62 24.02
C ASP A 141 -11.66 1.71 24.38
N GLU A 142 -11.98 1.72 25.67
CA GLU A 142 -12.96 0.89 26.32
C GLU A 142 -14.31 0.78 25.58
N GLY A 143 -14.77 -0.45 25.41
CA GLY A 143 -16.05 -0.77 24.76
C GLY A 143 -16.04 -0.72 23.25
N ALA A 144 -14.95 -0.29 22.61
CA ALA A 144 -14.89 -0.22 21.17
C ALA A 144 -14.73 -1.62 20.53
N LEU A 145 -15.44 -1.83 19.41
CA LEU A 145 -15.28 -2.95 18.51
C LEU A 145 -14.86 -2.44 17.14
N VAL A 146 -13.67 -2.81 16.71
CA VAL A 146 -13.15 -2.55 15.37
C VAL A 146 -13.11 -3.87 14.61
N GLU A 147 -13.88 -3.98 13.53
CA GLU A 147 -14.01 -5.20 12.76
C GLU A 147 -13.99 -4.92 11.25
N GLY A 148 -13.16 -5.65 10.50
CA GLY A 148 -13.05 -5.51 9.07
C GLY A 148 -12.67 -4.10 8.63
N ALA A 149 -11.77 -3.43 9.34
CA ALA A 149 -11.45 -2.03 9.12
C ALA A 149 -9.97 -1.79 8.80
N VAL A 150 -9.71 -0.72 8.06
CA VAL A 150 -8.37 -0.17 7.85
C VAL A 150 -8.31 1.20 8.48
N LEU A 151 -7.59 1.32 9.61
CA LEU A 151 -7.45 2.57 10.36
C LEU A 151 -6.07 3.15 10.11
N LEU A 152 -6.02 4.29 9.41
CA LEU A 152 -4.78 4.98 9.05
C LEU A 152 -4.44 6.10 10.04
N LEU A 153 -3.25 6.68 9.89
CA LEU A 153 -2.55 7.62 10.78
C LEU A 153 -3.32 8.82 11.36
N SER A 154 -4.53 9.13 10.91
CA SER A 154 -5.28 10.31 11.38
C SER A 154 -6.29 10.03 12.50
N LEU A 155 -6.42 8.78 12.93
CA LEU A 155 -7.41 8.38 13.92
C LEU A 155 -6.75 8.21 15.29
N ILE A 156 -6.69 9.31 16.04
CA ILE A 156 -6.03 9.37 17.35
C ILE A 156 -6.87 8.66 18.44
N HIS A 157 -8.20 8.56 18.28
CA HIS A 157 -9.06 8.05 19.34
C HIS A 157 -10.33 7.40 18.80
N ILE A 158 -10.61 6.15 19.18
CA ILE A 158 -11.84 5.44 18.85
C ILE A 158 -12.43 4.87 20.14
N SER A 159 -13.61 5.34 20.52
CA SER A 159 -14.34 4.93 21.73
C SER A 159 -15.72 4.31 21.46
N GLU A 160 -16.11 4.18 20.18
CA GLU A 160 -17.39 3.61 19.77
C GLU A 160 -17.21 2.47 18.77
N PRO A 161 -18.18 1.52 18.68
CA PRO A 161 -18.10 0.42 17.72
C PRO A 161 -18.02 0.93 16.30
N THR A 162 -16.94 0.60 15.61
CA THR A 162 -16.75 0.88 14.19
C THR A 162 -16.95 -0.40 13.39
N ARG A 163 -18.04 -0.50 12.64
CA ARG A 163 -18.33 -1.60 11.72
C ARG A 163 -18.15 -1.14 10.29
N ARG A 164 -17.79 -2.08 9.41
CA ARG A 164 -17.78 -1.84 7.98
C ARG A 164 -19.18 -1.36 7.54
N TYR A 165 -19.24 -0.20 6.93
CA TYR A 165 -20.39 0.18 6.13
C TYR A 165 -20.22 -0.43 4.74
N ALA A 166 -21.14 -1.33 4.41
CA ALA A 166 -21.22 -1.92 3.08
C ALA A 166 -21.68 -0.88 2.06
#